data_ef603391a10d1b47bd539efb6b5d5006
#
_entry.id   ef603391a10d1b47bd539efb6b5d5006
#
_cell.length_a   1.000
_cell.length_b   1.000
_cell.length_c   1.000
_cell.angle_alpha   90.00
_cell.angle_beta   90.00
_cell.angle_gamma   90.00
#
_symmetry.space_group_name_H-M   'P 1'
#
loop_
_entity.id
_entity.type
_entity.pdbx_description
1 polymer ?
#
loop_
_entity_poly.entity_id
_entity_poly.type
_entity_poly.pdbx_seq_one_letter_code
_entity_poly.pdbx_strand_id
1 'polypeptide(L)'
;FPAVEVVGNPSDEYLFSFDPHWAGNTSADHFAMHVFKIDRDTQKVCLVHGYAIAGVSLKQHMEYMLYLIQHFNIVGICGDYNGGVQFINSCNESALFKNAKINIGVIDVDLEKPENWHSDIISFKNQYNSRERNYCILRKPTSNWIRNANEMLQAAIDHKRILFASRAVDSHFDEQRKKNLPIDKLNWDIKSPKASKGAMMIDFIDHQKYVVELTKSECANIEVIANPQGSQSFNLPQNLRRQKGPNRARKDSYSSLVLGNWFAKVFFDAENATVEQKPEGTFIPFAI
;
A
#
# COMPACT_ATOMS: atom_id res chain seq x y z
N PHE A 1 -14.03 -14.65 -3.22
CA PHE A 1 -13.06 -13.57 -3.50
C PHE A 1 -13.38 -12.43 -2.54
N PRO A 2 -12.35 -11.82 -1.90
CA PRO A 2 -12.56 -10.66 -1.04
C PRO A 2 -13.20 -9.51 -1.83
N ALA A 3 -14.03 -8.72 -1.15
CA ALA A 3 -14.61 -7.51 -1.70
C ALA A 3 -13.65 -6.32 -1.53
N VAL A 4 -13.88 -5.24 -2.28
CA VAL A 4 -13.22 -3.97 -1.97
C VAL A 4 -13.68 -3.47 -0.60
N GLU A 5 -12.74 -2.97 0.19
CA GLU A 5 -13.00 -2.47 1.53
C GLU A 5 -12.84 -0.95 1.56
N VAL A 6 -13.84 -0.24 2.03
CA VAL A 6 -13.78 1.21 2.28
C VAL A 6 -13.18 1.47 3.66
N VAL A 7 -13.54 0.64 4.62
CA VAL A 7 -13.01 0.61 5.99
C VAL A 7 -12.59 -0.80 6.29
N GLY A 8 -11.43 -0.96 6.85
CA GLY A 8 -10.91 -2.26 7.25
C GLY A 8 -11.70 -2.89 8.40
N ASN A 9 -11.71 -4.21 8.46
CA ASN A 9 -12.23 -4.91 9.62
C ASN A 9 -11.19 -4.79 10.76
N PRO A 10 -11.58 -4.41 11.98
CA PRO A 10 -10.64 -4.28 13.11
C PRO A 10 -9.92 -5.58 13.50
N SER A 11 -10.48 -6.75 13.16
CA SER A 11 -9.86 -8.05 13.40
C SER A 11 -8.85 -8.46 12.34
N ASP A 12 -8.85 -7.79 11.19
CA ASP A 12 -7.94 -8.08 10.09
C ASP A 12 -6.72 -7.14 10.16
N GLU A 13 -5.63 -7.57 9.54
CA GLU A 13 -4.40 -6.79 9.43
C GLU A 13 -4.13 -6.42 7.99
N TYR A 14 -3.50 -5.26 7.81
CA TYR A 14 -3.29 -4.69 6.50
C TYR A 14 -1.87 -4.17 6.34
N LEU A 15 -1.30 -4.37 5.15
CA LEU A 15 -0.12 -3.66 4.68
C LEU A 15 -0.55 -2.50 3.78
N PHE A 16 0.24 -1.45 3.81
CA PHE A 16 0.00 -0.26 3.02
C PHE A 16 1.22 0.08 2.16
N SER A 17 1.03 0.33 0.87
CA SER A 17 2.08 0.82 -0.02
C SER A 17 1.70 2.12 -0.70
N PHE A 18 2.71 2.94 -1.05
CA PHE A 18 2.48 4.15 -1.82
C PHE A 18 3.63 4.49 -2.77
N ASP A 19 3.25 5.08 -3.91
CA ASP A 19 4.15 5.67 -4.91
C ASP A 19 3.80 7.16 -5.01
N PRO A 20 4.64 8.06 -4.43
CA PRO A 20 4.26 9.45 -4.25
C PRO A 20 4.52 10.29 -5.49
N HIS A 21 3.50 11.02 -5.94
CA HIS A 21 3.60 12.06 -6.94
C HIS A 21 2.57 13.18 -6.69
N TRP A 22 2.99 14.44 -6.66
CA TRP A 22 2.09 15.58 -6.38
C TRP A 22 2.34 16.79 -7.26
N ALA A 23 2.60 16.60 -8.54
CA ALA A 23 2.56 17.72 -9.47
C ALA A 23 1.12 18.24 -9.61
N GLY A 24 0.92 19.54 -9.43
CA GLY A 24 -0.40 20.15 -9.33
C GLY A 24 -1.20 20.22 -10.65
N ASN A 25 -1.00 19.29 -11.59
CA ASN A 25 -1.75 19.21 -12.83
C ASN A 25 -2.25 17.79 -13.12
N THR A 26 -3.40 17.69 -13.77
CA THR A 26 -4.06 16.41 -14.09
C THR A 26 -3.33 15.57 -15.14
N SER A 27 -2.36 16.15 -15.85
CA SER A 27 -1.51 15.45 -16.81
C SER A 27 -0.26 14.83 -16.15
N ALA A 28 -0.04 15.06 -14.85
CA ALA A 28 1.04 14.47 -14.08
C ALA A 28 0.80 12.98 -13.81
N ASP A 29 1.78 12.32 -13.23
CA ASP A 29 1.64 10.97 -12.72
C ASP A 29 0.68 10.95 -11.53
N HIS A 30 0.07 9.80 -11.28
CA HIS A 30 -0.79 9.64 -10.12
C HIS A 30 0.03 9.51 -8.84
N PHE A 31 -0.47 10.07 -7.75
CA PHE A 31 -0.12 9.56 -6.44
C PHE A 31 -0.92 8.25 -6.24
N ALA A 32 -0.23 7.14 -6.06
CA ALA A 32 -0.87 5.85 -5.88
C ALA A 32 -0.68 5.34 -4.44
N MET A 33 -1.76 4.83 -3.85
CA MET A 33 -1.76 4.18 -2.53
C MET A 33 -2.57 2.90 -2.60
N HIS A 34 -2.06 1.82 -2.00
CA HIS A 34 -2.73 0.53 -1.96
C HIS A 34 -2.77 -0.05 -0.55
N VAL A 35 -3.89 -0.65 -0.19
CA VAL A 35 -4.05 -1.40 1.06
C VAL A 35 -4.28 -2.87 0.74
N PHE A 36 -3.47 -3.72 1.35
CA PHE A 36 -3.49 -5.16 1.17
C PHE A 36 -3.91 -5.83 2.46
N LYS A 37 -5.02 -6.55 2.44
CA LYS A 37 -5.43 -7.43 3.52
C LYS A 37 -4.49 -8.62 3.60
N ILE A 38 -4.05 -8.97 4.80
CA ILE A 38 -3.14 -10.09 5.06
C ILE A 38 -3.95 -11.35 5.39
N ASP A 39 -3.58 -12.46 4.80
CA ASP A 39 -3.94 -13.80 5.23
C ASP A 39 -2.66 -14.51 5.69
N ARG A 40 -2.48 -14.60 7.01
CA ARG A 40 -1.27 -15.20 7.61
C ARG A 40 -1.22 -16.70 7.41
N ASP A 41 -2.37 -17.37 7.44
CA ASP A 41 -2.44 -18.84 7.38
C ASP A 41 -1.99 -19.34 6.01
N THR A 42 -2.36 -18.63 4.97
CA THR A 42 -1.98 -18.99 3.58
C THR A 42 -0.82 -18.16 3.03
N GLN A 43 -0.29 -17.20 3.80
CA GLN A 43 0.75 -16.24 3.39
C GLN A 43 0.40 -15.53 2.07
N LYS A 44 -0.85 -15.07 1.99
CA LYS A 44 -1.38 -14.33 0.84
C LYS A 44 -1.74 -12.92 1.24
N VAL A 45 -1.75 -12.05 0.26
CA VAL A 45 -2.31 -10.70 0.40
C VAL A 45 -3.37 -10.45 -0.64
N CYS A 46 -4.35 -9.65 -0.30
CA CYS A 46 -5.38 -9.19 -1.24
C CYS A 46 -5.41 -7.68 -1.32
N LEU A 47 -5.26 -7.12 -2.51
CA LEU A 47 -5.51 -5.71 -2.76
C LEU A 47 -6.99 -5.42 -2.59
N VAL A 48 -7.37 -4.78 -1.47
CA VAL A 48 -8.77 -4.50 -1.10
C VAL A 48 -9.14 -3.03 -1.23
N HIS A 49 -8.16 -2.13 -1.26
CA HIS A 49 -8.38 -0.69 -1.35
C HIS A 49 -7.28 -0.02 -2.16
N GLY A 50 -7.65 0.95 -2.98
CA GLY A 50 -6.73 1.68 -3.82
C GLY A 50 -7.07 3.17 -3.95
N TYR A 51 -6.05 3.95 -4.18
CA TYR A 51 -6.12 5.37 -4.48
C TYR A 51 -5.13 5.69 -5.60
N ALA A 52 -5.59 6.34 -6.64
CA ALA A 52 -4.74 6.74 -7.76
C ALA A 52 -5.28 8.04 -8.36
N ILE A 53 -4.71 9.18 -7.98
CA ILE A 53 -5.20 10.48 -8.39
C ILE A 53 -4.02 11.40 -8.76
N ALA A 54 -4.21 12.20 -9.82
CA ALA A 54 -3.32 13.28 -10.22
C ALA A 54 -4.02 14.65 -10.09
N GLY A 55 -3.22 15.70 -9.98
CA GLY A 55 -3.73 17.08 -10.04
C GLY A 55 -4.37 17.59 -8.75
N VAL A 56 -4.24 16.86 -7.66
CA VAL A 56 -4.70 17.32 -6.34
C VAL A 56 -3.52 17.79 -5.48
N SER A 57 -3.81 18.52 -4.42
CA SER A 57 -2.80 19.09 -3.53
C SER A 57 -2.14 18.03 -2.64
N LEU A 58 -0.92 18.30 -2.20
CA LEU A 58 -0.22 17.47 -1.21
C LEU A 58 -1.08 17.26 0.05
N LYS A 59 -1.82 18.30 0.47
CA LYS A 59 -2.72 18.22 1.62
C LYS A 59 -3.80 17.14 1.45
N GLN A 60 -4.39 17.03 0.26
CA GLN A 60 -5.41 16.01 -0.02
C GLN A 60 -4.83 14.60 0.02
N HIS A 61 -3.59 14.38 -0.46
CA HIS A 61 -2.90 13.10 -0.31
C HIS A 61 -2.63 12.76 1.16
N MET A 62 -2.22 13.76 1.98
CA MET A 62 -2.02 13.58 3.42
C MET A 62 -3.33 13.26 4.14
N GLU A 63 -4.42 13.94 3.82
CA GLU A 63 -5.76 13.67 4.36
C GLU A 63 -6.20 12.24 4.06
N TYR A 64 -5.92 11.77 2.84
CA TYR A 64 -6.25 10.41 2.45
C TYR A 64 -5.39 9.37 3.16
N MET A 65 -4.09 9.59 3.28
CA MET A 65 -3.20 8.71 4.04
C MET A 65 -3.63 8.61 5.51
N LEU A 66 -3.99 9.74 6.12
CA LEU A 66 -4.50 9.76 7.48
C LEU A 66 -5.78 8.94 7.60
N TYR A 67 -6.71 9.09 6.64
CA TYR A 67 -7.92 8.29 6.58
C TYR A 67 -7.60 6.78 6.57
N LEU A 68 -6.67 6.33 5.72
CA LEU A 68 -6.28 4.93 5.66
C LEU A 68 -5.74 4.42 6.99
N ILE A 69 -4.82 5.16 7.61
CA ILE A 69 -4.22 4.78 8.90
C ILE A 69 -5.27 4.72 10.03
N GLN A 70 -6.28 5.58 9.99
CA GLN A 70 -7.32 5.61 11.02
C GLN A 70 -8.39 4.52 10.84
N HIS A 71 -8.60 4.04 9.62
CA HIS A 71 -9.72 3.15 9.29
C HIS A 71 -9.31 1.72 8.94
N PHE A 72 -8.02 1.47 8.78
CA PHE A 72 -7.46 0.14 8.58
C PHE A 72 -6.46 -0.16 9.69
N ASN A 73 -6.45 -1.38 10.17
CA ASN A 73 -5.44 -1.84 11.11
C ASN A 73 -4.12 -2.07 10.36
N ILE A 74 -3.43 -0.96 9.99
CA ILE A 74 -2.17 -1.00 9.23
C ILE A 74 -1.04 -1.48 10.14
N VAL A 75 -0.44 -2.62 9.81
CA VAL A 75 0.68 -3.21 10.56
C VAL A 75 2.05 -2.86 9.96
N GLY A 76 2.09 -2.28 8.78
CA GLY A 76 3.32 -1.79 8.16
C GLY A 76 3.06 -0.99 6.89
N ILE A 77 3.94 -0.04 6.62
CA ILE A 77 3.88 0.86 5.48
C ILE A 77 5.15 0.73 4.64
N CYS A 78 5.01 0.73 3.32
CA CYS A 78 6.13 0.78 2.38
C CYS A 78 5.89 1.84 1.32
N GLY A 79 6.92 2.59 0.95
CA GLY A 79 6.82 3.62 -0.09
C GLY A 79 8.05 3.72 -0.98
N ASP A 80 7.89 4.36 -2.14
CA ASP A 80 9.05 4.76 -2.93
C ASP A 80 9.85 5.83 -2.16
N TYR A 81 11.17 5.67 -2.14
CA TYR A 81 12.08 6.63 -1.50
C TYR A 81 12.02 7.99 -2.19
N ASN A 82 11.88 8.00 -3.53
CA ASN A 82 11.82 9.23 -4.30
C ASN A 82 10.49 9.96 -4.01
N GLY A 83 10.58 11.08 -3.32
CA GLY A 83 9.42 11.82 -2.82
C GLY A 83 8.84 11.27 -1.51
N GLY A 84 9.01 9.98 -1.20
CA GLY A 84 8.46 9.37 0.02
C GLY A 84 8.99 10.00 1.30
N VAL A 85 10.29 10.27 1.38
CA VAL A 85 10.88 10.97 2.54
C VAL A 85 10.21 12.32 2.79
N GLN A 86 10.09 13.13 1.74
CA GLN A 86 9.46 14.45 1.83
C GLN A 86 7.98 14.34 2.20
N PHE A 87 7.27 13.37 1.63
CA PHE A 87 5.86 13.14 1.91
C PHE A 87 5.64 12.76 3.38
N ILE A 88 6.37 11.78 3.91
CA ILE A 88 6.27 11.36 5.31
C ILE A 88 6.63 12.49 6.27
N ASN A 89 7.68 13.25 5.98
CA ASN A 89 8.04 14.42 6.79
C ASN A 89 6.89 15.45 6.78
N SER A 90 6.32 15.73 5.62
CA SER A 90 5.17 16.66 5.50
C SER A 90 3.94 16.15 6.29
N CYS A 91 3.67 14.85 6.29
CA CYS A 91 2.63 14.25 7.13
C CYS A 91 2.91 14.52 8.61
N ASN A 92 4.08 14.16 9.10
CA ASN A 92 4.44 14.28 10.51
C ASN A 92 4.48 15.73 11.02
N GLU A 93 4.86 16.67 10.15
CA GLU A 93 4.91 18.11 10.47
C GLU A 93 3.54 18.78 10.42
N SER A 94 2.59 18.19 9.71
CA SER A 94 1.25 18.78 9.51
C SER A 94 0.45 18.85 10.80
N ALA A 95 -0.35 19.90 10.96
CA ALA A 95 -1.33 19.99 12.05
C ALA A 95 -2.35 18.83 12.00
N LEU A 96 -2.61 18.29 10.82
CA LEU A 96 -3.54 17.19 10.61
C LEU A 96 -3.11 15.93 11.36
N PHE A 97 -1.86 15.49 11.16
CA PHE A 97 -1.31 14.30 11.82
C PHE A 97 -1.04 14.54 13.31
N LYS A 98 -0.55 15.74 13.67
CA LYS A 98 -0.34 16.13 15.07
C LYS A 98 -1.64 16.11 15.88
N ASN A 99 -2.72 16.65 15.33
CA ASN A 99 -4.03 16.64 15.99
C ASN A 99 -4.61 15.23 16.13
N ALA A 100 -4.34 14.36 15.17
CA ALA A 100 -4.71 12.94 15.21
C ALA A 100 -3.82 12.11 16.14
N LYS A 101 -2.70 12.69 16.65
CA LYS A 101 -1.67 12.01 17.45
C LYS A 101 -1.05 10.81 16.69
N ILE A 102 -0.93 10.93 15.37
CA ILE A 102 -0.32 9.92 14.53
C ILE A 102 1.05 10.41 14.08
N ASN A 103 2.04 9.56 14.18
CA ASN A 103 3.38 9.77 13.67
C ASN A 103 3.82 8.54 12.87
N ILE A 104 4.50 8.77 11.74
CA ILE A 104 5.04 7.72 10.89
C ILE A 104 6.56 7.75 11.03
N GLY A 105 7.13 6.71 11.59
CA GLY A 105 8.58 6.56 11.72
C GLY A 105 9.17 5.86 10.50
N VAL A 106 10.12 6.51 9.84
CA VAL A 106 10.89 5.86 8.77
C VAL A 106 11.95 4.98 9.40
N ILE A 107 11.97 3.71 9.02
CA ILE A 107 13.00 2.76 9.39
C ILE A 107 14.01 2.71 8.24
N ASP A 108 15.26 3.01 8.56
CA ASP A 108 16.37 2.75 7.67
C ASP A 108 16.82 1.31 7.87
N VAL A 109 16.41 0.45 6.96
CA VAL A 109 16.76 -0.98 6.98
C VAL A 109 17.88 -1.21 5.99
N ASP A 110 18.92 -1.93 6.39
CA ASP A 110 19.90 -2.46 5.45
C ASP A 110 19.23 -3.51 4.57
N LEU A 111 18.71 -3.04 3.43
CA LEU A 111 17.94 -3.83 2.51
C LEU A 111 18.77 -4.87 1.74
N GLU A 112 20.08 -4.87 1.92
CA GLU A 112 20.99 -5.88 1.37
C GLU A 112 21.17 -7.06 2.33
N LYS A 113 20.71 -6.90 3.58
CA LYS A 113 20.76 -7.92 4.64
C LYS A 113 19.38 -8.22 5.18
N PRO A 114 18.54 -8.95 4.44
CA PRO A 114 17.17 -9.25 4.85
C PRO A 114 17.09 -9.98 6.19
N GLU A 115 18.13 -10.69 6.60
CA GLU A 115 18.24 -11.34 7.91
C GLU A 115 18.18 -10.36 9.09
N ASN A 116 18.54 -9.09 8.88
CA ASN A 116 18.53 -8.07 9.94
C ASN A 116 17.19 -7.33 10.04
N TRP A 117 16.34 -7.39 9.04
CA TRP A 117 15.10 -6.60 8.98
C TRP A 117 14.15 -6.88 10.11
N HIS A 118 14.06 -8.14 10.50
CA HIS A 118 13.18 -8.53 11.59
C HIS A 118 13.64 -7.89 12.91
N SER A 119 14.94 -7.93 13.21
CA SER A 119 15.51 -7.30 14.39
C SER A 119 15.31 -5.77 14.37
N ASP A 120 15.43 -5.13 13.20
CA ASP A 120 15.25 -3.70 13.04
C ASP A 120 13.79 -3.28 13.26
N ILE A 121 12.84 -4.04 12.69
CA ILE A 121 11.41 -3.80 12.90
C ILE A 121 11.02 -4.04 14.37
N ILE A 122 11.53 -5.10 15.01
CA ILE A 122 11.26 -5.38 16.44
C ILE A 122 11.89 -4.29 17.30
N SER A 123 13.13 -3.92 17.02
CA SER A 123 13.82 -2.85 17.75
C SER A 123 13.03 -1.54 17.66
N PHE A 124 12.55 -1.20 16.46
CA PHE A 124 11.70 -0.04 16.27
C PHE A 124 10.38 -0.14 17.05
N LYS A 125 9.69 -1.27 16.99
CA LYS A 125 8.43 -1.50 17.73
C LYS A 125 8.64 -1.43 19.24
N ASN A 126 9.78 -1.88 19.75
CA ASN A 126 10.14 -1.84 21.16
C ASN A 126 10.56 -0.45 21.65
N GLN A 127 11.21 0.35 20.79
CA GLN A 127 11.59 1.73 21.11
C GLN A 127 10.40 2.67 21.23
N TYR A 128 9.35 2.39 20.50
CA TYR A 128 8.20 3.27 20.39
C TYR A 128 6.94 2.49 20.77
N ASN A 129 6.19 3.02 21.72
CA ASN A 129 4.92 2.43 22.14
C ASN A 129 4.02 2.24 20.90
N SER A 130 3.85 0.99 20.49
CA SER A 130 3.41 0.57 19.15
C SER A 130 2.00 1.02 18.74
N ARG A 131 1.22 1.59 19.66
CA ARG A 131 -0.15 2.07 19.38
C ARG A 131 -0.20 3.46 18.75
N GLU A 132 0.87 4.23 18.83
CA GLU A 132 0.91 5.62 18.37
C GLU A 132 1.84 5.83 17.16
N ARG A 133 2.54 4.79 16.72
CA ARG A 133 3.57 4.93 15.70
C ARG A 133 3.51 3.84 14.65
N ASN A 134 3.11 4.25 13.44
CA ASN A 134 3.24 3.41 12.26
C ASN A 134 4.68 3.47 11.75
N TYR A 135 5.29 2.33 11.43
CA TYR A 135 6.59 2.32 10.77
C TYR A 135 6.42 2.29 9.25
N CYS A 136 7.37 2.94 8.58
CA CYS A 136 7.43 3.00 7.13
C CYS A 136 8.82 2.62 6.64
N ILE A 137 8.89 1.71 5.68
CA ILE A 137 10.11 1.39 4.95
C ILE A 137 10.06 2.11 3.61
N LEU A 138 11.05 2.97 3.34
CA LEU A 138 11.17 3.65 2.06
C LEU A 138 12.20 2.95 1.17
N ARG A 139 11.75 2.46 0.02
CA ARG A 139 12.60 1.71 -0.90
C ARG A 139 13.11 2.55 -2.05
N LYS A 140 14.43 2.65 -2.18
CA LYS A 140 15.05 3.25 -3.37
C LYS A 140 15.05 2.22 -4.51
N PRO A 141 14.43 2.52 -5.66
CA PRO A 141 14.35 1.58 -6.78
C PRO A 141 15.69 1.53 -7.53
N THR A 142 16.56 0.59 -7.15
CA THR A 142 17.76 0.23 -7.93
C THR A 142 17.41 -0.74 -9.05
N SER A 143 18.21 -0.82 -10.10
CA SER A 143 17.95 -1.70 -11.25
C SER A 143 17.80 -3.18 -10.84
N ASN A 144 18.65 -3.67 -9.92
CA ASN A 144 18.55 -5.03 -9.40
C ASN A 144 17.28 -5.24 -8.60
N TRP A 145 16.92 -4.29 -7.72
CA TRP A 145 15.69 -4.39 -6.96
C TRP A 145 14.46 -4.36 -7.86
N ILE A 146 14.42 -3.44 -8.86
CA ILE A 146 13.31 -3.37 -9.82
C ILE A 146 13.10 -4.73 -10.49
N ARG A 147 14.17 -5.36 -11.00
CA ARG A 147 14.07 -6.68 -11.61
C ARG A 147 13.52 -7.69 -10.62
N ASN A 148 14.14 -7.85 -9.46
CA ASN A 148 13.75 -8.86 -8.47
C ASN A 148 12.32 -8.64 -7.97
N ALA A 149 11.91 -7.41 -7.69
CA ALA A 149 10.57 -7.10 -7.20
C ALA A 149 9.48 -7.39 -8.26
N ASN A 150 9.79 -7.16 -9.54
CA ASN A 150 8.87 -7.49 -10.63
C ASN A 150 8.78 -9.01 -10.88
N GLU A 151 9.90 -9.73 -10.84
CA GLU A 151 9.91 -11.20 -10.91
C GLU A 151 9.14 -11.80 -9.73
N MET A 152 9.28 -11.24 -8.52
CA MET A 152 8.50 -11.63 -7.35
C MET A 152 7.00 -11.36 -7.52
N LEU A 153 6.61 -10.22 -8.12
CA LEU A 153 5.21 -9.93 -8.40
C LEU A 153 4.64 -10.92 -9.42
N GLN A 154 5.36 -11.21 -10.49
CA GLN A 154 4.95 -12.22 -11.47
C GLN A 154 4.73 -13.58 -10.80
N ALA A 155 5.71 -14.05 -10.03
CA ALA A 155 5.59 -15.31 -9.30
C ALA A 155 4.41 -15.29 -8.29
N ALA A 156 4.16 -14.15 -7.63
CA ALA A 156 3.05 -14.01 -6.71
C ALA A 156 1.68 -14.09 -7.41
N ILE A 157 1.56 -13.55 -8.63
CA ILE A 157 0.35 -13.66 -9.46
C ILE A 157 0.17 -15.11 -9.92
N ASP A 158 1.20 -15.73 -10.48
CA ASP A 158 1.16 -17.10 -11.02
C ASP A 158 0.79 -18.12 -9.93
N HIS A 159 1.33 -17.96 -8.73
CA HIS A 159 1.05 -18.82 -7.57
C HIS A 159 -0.15 -18.37 -6.73
N LYS A 160 -0.90 -17.35 -7.17
CA LYS A 160 -2.07 -16.81 -6.45
C LYS A 160 -1.77 -16.41 -4.99
N ARG A 161 -0.58 -15.87 -4.75
CA ARG A 161 -0.18 -15.31 -3.46
C ARG A 161 -0.63 -13.85 -3.30
N ILE A 162 -0.78 -13.14 -4.41
CA ILE A 162 -1.45 -11.84 -4.46
C ILE A 162 -2.80 -12.01 -5.14
N LEU A 163 -3.81 -11.46 -4.51
CA LEU A 163 -5.20 -11.48 -4.97
C LEU A 163 -5.68 -10.04 -5.15
N PHE A 164 -6.71 -9.90 -5.96
CA PHE A 164 -7.36 -8.61 -6.17
C PHE A 164 -8.81 -8.73 -5.74
N ALA A 165 -9.31 -7.76 -5.01
CA ALA A 165 -10.70 -7.72 -4.63
C ALA A 165 -11.61 -7.80 -5.87
N SER A 166 -12.70 -8.55 -5.74
CA SER A 166 -13.70 -8.64 -6.79
C SER A 166 -14.57 -7.38 -6.81
N ARG A 167 -15.40 -7.23 -7.86
CA ARG A 167 -16.39 -6.15 -7.96
C ARG A 167 -17.52 -6.24 -6.94
N ALA A 168 -17.67 -7.37 -6.27
CA ALA A 168 -18.70 -7.54 -5.24
C ALA A 168 -18.42 -6.59 -4.07
N VAL A 169 -19.43 -5.90 -3.63
CA VAL A 169 -19.40 -5.13 -2.38
C VAL A 169 -19.65 -6.13 -1.27
N ASP A 170 -18.90 -6.03 -0.16
CA ASP A 170 -19.19 -6.83 1.02
C ASP A 170 -20.60 -6.47 1.51
N SER A 171 -21.53 -7.45 1.49
CA SER A 171 -22.90 -7.28 1.95
C SER A 171 -22.99 -7.01 3.46
N HIS A 172 -21.89 -7.24 4.19
CA HIS A 172 -21.77 -7.00 5.63
C HIS A 172 -21.31 -5.58 5.98
N PHE A 173 -21.37 -4.66 5.02
CA PHE A 173 -21.11 -3.25 5.30
C PHE A 173 -22.15 -2.74 6.31
N ASP A 174 -21.80 -2.79 7.59
CA ASP A 174 -22.69 -2.45 8.69
C ASP A 174 -23.24 -1.02 8.53
N GLU A 175 -24.55 -0.86 8.65
CA GLU A 175 -25.24 0.44 8.60
C GLU A 175 -24.67 1.43 9.62
N GLN A 176 -24.13 0.97 10.76
CA GLN A 176 -23.47 1.81 11.75
C GLN A 176 -22.12 2.32 11.26
N ARG A 177 -21.36 1.51 10.50
CA ARG A 177 -20.10 1.94 9.88
C ARG A 177 -20.33 2.96 8.78
N LYS A 178 -21.43 2.85 8.03
CA LYS A 178 -21.84 3.85 7.03
C LYS A 178 -22.03 5.24 7.64
N LYS A 179 -22.57 5.33 8.86
CA LYS A 179 -22.83 6.60 9.54
C LYS A 179 -21.57 7.30 10.03
N ASN A 180 -20.49 6.56 10.29
CA ASN A 180 -19.26 7.06 10.88
C ASN A 180 -18.14 7.31 9.84
N LEU A 181 -18.40 7.05 8.57
CA LEU A 181 -17.42 7.32 7.51
C LEU A 181 -17.18 8.84 7.40
N PRO A 182 -15.93 9.30 7.48
CA PRO A 182 -15.58 10.71 7.34
C PRO A 182 -15.63 11.21 5.90
N ILE A 183 -16.52 10.63 5.07
CA ILE A 183 -16.66 10.94 3.64
C ILE A 183 -16.91 12.43 3.45
N ASP A 184 -17.63 13.06 4.39
CA ASP A 184 -17.90 14.51 4.39
C ASP A 184 -16.62 15.34 4.63
N LYS A 185 -15.56 14.74 5.21
CA LYS A 185 -14.31 15.42 5.53
C LYS A 185 -13.22 15.19 4.47
N LEU A 186 -13.35 14.11 3.70
CA LEU A 186 -12.55 13.92 2.52
C LEU A 186 -13.14 14.89 1.48
N ASN A 187 -12.51 16.04 1.29
CA ASN A 187 -12.84 17.02 0.24
C ASN A 187 -12.61 16.40 -1.15
N TRP A 188 -13.36 15.35 -1.44
CA TRP A 188 -13.47 14.85 -2.78
C TRP A 188 -14.25 15.90 -3.55
N ASP A 189 -13.60 16.64 -4.41
CA ASP A 189 -14.21 17.40 -5.49
C ASP A 189 -14.90 16.46 -6.50
N ILE A 190 -15.76 15.59 -5.98
CA ILE A 190 -16.79 14.96 -6.77
C ILE A 190 -17.72 16.11 -7.13
N LYS A 191 -17.68 16.54 -8.40
CA LYS A 191 -18.37 17.71 -8.95
C LYS A 191 -19.90 17.66 -8.84
N SER A 192 -20.44 17.24 -7.71
CA SER A 192 -21.86 17.29 -7.44
C SER A 192 -22.14 17.81 -6.02
N PRO A 193 -22.29 19.14 -5.86
CA PRO A 193 -22.58 19.77 -4.56
C PRO A 193 -23.96 19.38 -3.99
N LYS A 194 -24.71 18.51 -4.63
CA LYS A 194 -26.06 18.09 -4.22
C LYS A 194 -26.22 16.59 -3.99
N ALA A 195 -25.14 15.81 -4.05
CA ALA A 195 -25.23 14.38 -3.80
C ALA A 195 -25.60 14.10 -2.32
N SER A 196 -26.58 13.21 -2.10
CA SER A 196 -26.86 12.72 -0.76
C SER A 196 -25.68 11.91 -0.21
N LYS A 197 -25.53 11.82 1.13
CA LYS A 197 -24.44 10.99 1.75
C LYS A 197 -24.37 9.58 1.18
N GLY A 198 -25.49 8.98 0.82
CA GLY A 198 -25.54 7.66 0.21
C GLY A 198 -24.98 7.62 -1.20
N ALA A 199 -25.23 8.65 -2.02
CA ALA A 199 -24.66 8.74 -3.38
C ALA A 199 -23.13 8.95 -3.32
N MET A 200 -22.63 9.80 -2.41
CA MET A 200 -21.17 9.99 -2.22
C MET A 200 -20.47 8.68 -1.83
N MET A 201 -21.12 7.85 -1.04
CA MET A 201 -20.55 6.57 -0.63
C MET A 201 -20.53 5.54 -1.75
N ILE A 202 -21.56 5.52 -2.60
CA ILE A 202 -21.58 4.68 -3.81
C ILE A 202 -20.46 5.10 -4.75
N ASP A 203 -20.29 6.39 -4.98
CA ASP A 203 -19.21 6.93 -5.80
C ASP A 203 -17.83 6.56 -5.23
N PHE A 204 -17.68 6.55 -3.91
CA PHE A 204 -16.43 6.16 -3.25
C PHE A 204 -16.12 4.66 -3.41
N ILE A 205 -17.11 3.78 -3.26
CA ILE A 205 -16.97 2.34 -3.50
C ILE A 205 -16.63 2.07 -4.97
N ASP A 206 -17.31 2.74 -5.88
CA ASP A 206 -17.06 2.57 -7.31
C ASP A 206 -15.67 3.10 -7.72
N HIS A 207 -15.20 4.14 -7.06
CA HIS A 207 -13.81 4.60 -7.21
C HIS A 207 -12.82 3.52 -6.75
N GLN A 208 -13.05 2.84 -5.62
CA GLN A 208 -12.18 1.76 -5.15
C GLN A 208 -12.14 0.59 -6.15
N LYS A 209 -13.28 0.19 -6.67
CA LYS A 209 -13.35 -0.82 -7.73
C LYS A 209 -12.58 -0.39 -8.97
N TYR A 210 -12.76 0.87 -9.38
CA TYR A 210 -12.05 1.42 -10.53
C TYR A 210 -10.54 1.36 -10.32
N VAL A 211 -10.00 1.74 -9.15
CA VAL A 211 -8.56 1.71 -8.89
C VAL A 211 -8.01 0.28 -8.86
N VAL A 212 -8.75 -0.68 -8.33
CA VAL A 212 -8.34 -2.09 -8.39
C VAL A 212 -8.27 -2.58 -9.85
N GLU A 213 -9.26 -2.26 -10.68
CA GLU A 213 -9.26 -2.62 -12.11
C GLU A 213 -8.18 -1.85 -12.89
N LEU A 214 -7.94 -0.58 -12.57
CA LEU A 214 -6.83 0.22 -13.10
C LEU A 214 -5.50 -0.45 -12.81
N THR A 215 -5.27 -0.88 -11.57
CA THR A 215 -4.05 -1.56 -11.15
C THR A 215 -3.81 -2.86 -11.94
N LYS A 216 -4.86 -3.66 -12.14
CA LYS A 216 -4.80 -4.86 -12.99
C LYS A 216 -4.47 -4.51 -14.44
N SER A 217 -5.11 -3.47 -14.98
CA SER A 217 -4.88 -3.01 -16.35
C SER A 217 -3.46 -2.49 -16.53
N GLU A 218 -2.95 -1.71 -15.59
CA GLU A 218 -1.57 -1.24 -15.62
C GLU A 218 -0.59 -2.42 -15.58
N CYS A 219 -0.83 -3.40 -14.68
CA CYS A 219 -0.02 -4.61 -14.58
C CYS A 219 0.02 -5.40 -15.89
N ALA A 220 -1.15 -5.58 -16.55
CA ALA A 220 -1.26 -6.31 -17.81
C ALA A 220 -0.57 -5.61 -19.00
N ASN A 221 -0.34 -4.30 -18.90
CA ASN A 221 0.29 -3.49 -19.95
C ASN A 221 1.80 -3.32 -19.76
N ILE A 222 2.41 -3.89 -18.72
CA ILE A 222 3.85 -3.78 -18.52
C ILE A 222 4.61 -4.73 -19.45
N GLU A 223 5.57 -4.18 -20.16
CA GLU A 223 6.51 -4.94 -20.99
C GLU A 223 7.88 -5.03 -20.30
N VAL A 224 8.50 -6.20 -20.43
CA VAL A 224 9.90 -6.39 -20.04
C VAL A 224 10.78 -6.00 -21.20
N ILE A 225 11.55 -4.95 -21.02
CA ILE A 225 12.45 -4.42 -22.06
C ILE A 225 13.87 -4.80 -21.66
N ALA A 226 14.48 -5.70 -22.43
CA ALA A 226 15.89 -6.04 -22.27
C ALA A 226 16.76 -4.93 -22.86
N ASN A 227 17.69 -4.40 -22.07
CA ASN A 227 18.66 -3.43 -22.53
C ASN A 227 19.90 -4.14 -23.11
N PRO A 228 20.61 -3.52 -24.07
CA PRO A 228 21.82 -4.12 -24.67
C PRO A 228 22.90 -4.50 -23.66
N GLN A 229 22.89 -3.88 -22.49
CA GLN A 229 23.83 -4.14 -21.38
C GLN A 229 23.37 -5.24 -20.42
N GLY A 230 22.34 -6.01 -20.77
CA GLY A 230 21.82 -7.13 -19.97
C GLY A 230 20.91 -6.73 -18.81
N SER A 231 20.67 -5.43 -18.58
CA SER A 231 19.68 -4.98 -17.60
C SER A 231 18.26 -5.05 -18.19
N GLN A 232 17.28 -5.29 -17.32
CA GLN A 232 15.86 -5.29 -17.71
C GLN A 232 15.17 -4.06 -17.12
N SER A 233 14.29 -3.46 -17.91
CA SER A 233 13.37 -2.43 -17.44
C SER A 233 11.91 -2.88 -17.63
N PHE A 234 11.06 -2.52 -16.69
CA PHE A 234 9.63 -2.83 -16.69
C PHE A 234 8.87 -1.53 -16.95
N ASN A 235 8.23 -1.44 -18.10
CA ASN A 235 7.64 -0.19 -18.52
C ASN A 235 6.43 -0.41 -19.43
N LEU A 236 5.65 0.65 -19.63
CA LEU A 236 4.59 0.65 -20.63
C LEU A 236 5.17 0.52 -22.04
N PRO A 237 4.43 -0.09 -22.99
CA PRO A 237 4.74 -0.07 -24.42
C PRO A 237 5.04 1.33 -24.92
N GLN A 238 5.90 1.45 -25.92
CA GLN A 238 6.34 2.76 -26.43
C GLN A 238 5.18 3.63 -26.92
N ASN A 239 4.18 3.03 -27.56
CA ASN A 239 2.98 3.73 -28.03
C ASN A 239 2.17 4.32 -26.87
N LEU A 240 2.06 3.62 -25.74
CA LEU A 240 1.38 4.10 -24.54
C LEU A 240 2.18 5.20 -23.83
N ARG A 241 3.49 5.07 -23.75
CA ARG A 241 4.38 6.10 -23.15
C ARG A 241 4.35 7.43 -23.88
N ARG A 242 4.06 7.42 -25.19
CA ARG A 242 3.97 8.62 -26.02
C ARG A 242 2.66 9.39 -25.88
N GLN A 243 1.66 8.81 -25.23
CA GLN A 243 0.39 9.47 -24.98
C GLN A 243 0.59 10.69 -24.09
N LYS A 244 -0.19 11.73 -24.34
CA LYS A 244 -0.19 12.99 -23.58
C LYS A 244 -1.59 13.28 -23.05
N GLY A 245 -1.66 14.19 -22.08
CA GLY A 245 -2.93 14.64 -21.51
C GLY A 245 -3.38 13.86 -20.27
N PRO A 246 -4.53 14.20 -19.71
CA PRO A 246 -5.01 13.64 -18.45
C PRO A 246 -5.35 12.14 -18.53
N ASN A 247 -5.74 11.65 -19.70
CA ASN A 247 -6.14 10.25 -19.91
C ASN A 247 -5.00 9.37 -20.47
N ARG A 248 -3.75 9.85 -20.40
CA ARG A 248 -2.59 9.05 -20.84
C ARG A 248 -2.45 7.79 -19.99
N ALA A 249 -1.92 6.74 -20.60
CA ALA A 249 -1.56 5.54 -19.83
C ALA A 249 -0.47 5.88 -18.79
N ARG A 250 -0.59 5.27 -17.61
CA ARG A 250 0.30 5.42 -16.46
C ARG A 250 0.68 4.04 -15.92
N LYS A 251 1.62 4.03 -14.98
CA LYS A 251 2.04 2.80 -14.27
C LYS A 251 2.22 3.03 -12.76
N ASP A 252 1.62 4.07 -12.22
CA ASP A 252 1.85 4.47 -10.84
C ASP A 252 1.16 3.53 -9.86
N SER A 253 -0.05 3.05 -10.21
CA SER A 253 -0.71 1.98 -9.45
C SER A 253 0.06 0.67 -9.54
N TYR A 254 0.64 0.34 -10.70
CA TYR A 254 1.54 -0.80 -10.83
C TYR A 254 2.79 -0.65 -9.96
N SER A 255 3.42 0.52 -9.92
CA SER A 255 4.60 0.78 -9.06
C SER A 255 4.27 0.57 -7.58
N SER A 256 3.15 1.10 -7.11
CA SER A 256 2.67 0.87 -5.75
C SER A 256 2.34 -0.61 -5.48
N LEU A 257 1.79 -1.34 -6.48
CA LEU A 257 1.55 -2.79 -6.38
C LEU A 257 2.86 -3.58 -6.22
N VAL A 258 3.88 -3.26 -7.01
CA VAL A 258 5.22 -3.89 -6.93
C VAL A 258 5.82 -3.70 -5.54
N LEU A 259 5.76 -2.46 -5.01
CA LEU A 259 6.22 -2.14 -3.66
C LEU A 259 5.45 -2.93 -2.60
N GLY A 260 4.12 -2.97 -2.68
CA GLY A 260 3.27 -3.67 -1.72
C GLY A 260 3.49 -5.18 -1.74
N ASN A 261 3.62 -5.79 -2.92
CA ASN A 261 3.91 -7.22 -3.04
C ASN A 261 5.30 -7.58 -2.49
N TRP A 262 6.31 -6.77 -2.82
CA TRP A 262 7.66 -6.94 -2.28
C TRP A 262 7.64 -6.83 -0.75
N PHE A 263 6.96 -5.83 -0.21
CA PHE A 263 6.85 -5.64 1.22
C PHE A 263 6.11 -6.79 1.92
N ALA A 264 5.05 -7.32 1.32
CA ALA A 264 4.33 -8.48 1.83
C ALA A 264 5.24 -9.71 1.95
N LYS A 265 6.06 -9.96 0.93
CA LYS A 265 7.04 -11.05 0.98
C LYS A 265 8.02 -10.88 2.15
N VAL A 266 8.60 -9.69 2.28
CA VAL A 266 9.54 -9.36 3.37
C VAL A 266 8.88 -9.51 4.73
N PHE A 267 7.63 -9.07 4.85
CA PHE A 267 6.84 -9.17 6.06
C PHE A 267 6.65 -10.63 6.48
N PHE A 268 6.25 -11.51 5.56
CA PHE A 268 6.09 -12.94 5.84
C PHE A 268 7.42 -13.64 6.13
N ASP A 269 8.48 -13.31 5.39
CA ASP A 269 9.80 -13.89 5.64
C ASP A 269 10.32 -13.52 7.05
N ALA A 270 10.11 -12.28 7.49
CA ALA A 270 10.48 -11.84 8.82
C ALA A 270 9.68 -12.56 9.92
N GLU A 271 8.41 -12.84 9.69
CA GLU A 271 7.59 -13.61 10.65
C GLU A 271 8.04 -15.07 10.74
N ASN A 272 8.30 -15.71 9.60
CA ASN A 272 8.78 -17.09 9.55
C ASN A 272 10.12 -17.24 10.27
N ALA A 273 11.06 -16.32 10.08
CA ALA A 273 12.36 -16.34 10.76
C ALA A 273 12.23 -16.27 12.29
N THR A 274 11.17 -15.63 12.80
CA THR A 274 10.93 -15.56 14.27
C THR A 274 10.41 -16.88 14.84
N VAL A 275 9.65 -17.62 14.04
CA VAL A 275 9.10 -18.92 14.47
C VAL A 275 10.21 -19.95 14.57
N GLU A 276 11.17 -19.94 13.65
CA GLU A 276 12.32 -20.85 13.64
C GLU A 276 13.31 -20.60 14.78
N GLN A 277 13.35 -19.39 15.34
CA GLN A 277 14.24 -19.02 16.45
C GLN A 277 13.67 -19.29 17.86
N LYS A 278 12.43 -19.76 17.99
CA LYS A 278 11.93 -20.22 19.30
C LYS A 278 12.66 -21.52 19.62
N PRO A 279 13.54 -21.57 20.66
CA PRO A 279 14.14 -22.83 21.06
C PRO A 279 13.02 -23.80 21.41
N GLU A 280 13.04 -24.98 20.82
CA GLU A 280 12.24 -26.12 21.29
C GLU A 280 12.45 -26.21 22.80
N GLY A 281 11.35 -26.12 23.55
CA GLY A 281 11.40 -26.04 25.00
C GLY A 281 12.27 -27.14 25.55
N THR A 282 13.32 -26.77 26.25
CA THR A 282 14.17 -27.68 26.99
C THR A 282 13.26 -28.40 27.99
N PHE A 283 12.92 -29.63 27.67
CA PHE A 283 12.21 -30.51 28.56
C PHE A 283 13.14 -30.74 29.78
N ILE A 284 12.86 -30.08 30.89
CA ILE A 284 13.53 -30.38 32.16
C ILE A 284 12.83 -31.60 32.67
N PRO A 285 13.48 -32.79 32.66
CA PRO A 285 12.88 -33.96 33.30
C PRO A 285 12.84 -33.72 34.82
N PHE A 286 11.65 -33.70 35.39
CA PHE A 286 11.49 -33.75 36.82
C PHE A 286 12.10 -35.07 37.28
N ALA A 287 13.24 -35.00 38.00
CA ALA A 287 13.73 -36.12 38.81
C ALA A 287 12.80 -36.31 40.00
N ILE A 288 12.25 -37.51 40.12
CA ILE A 288 11.49 -38.00 41.26
C ILE A 288 12.46 -38.37 42.37
#